data_f2ea36264d566484598079c54baebc8f
#
_entry.id   f2ea36264d566484598079c54baebc8f
#
_cell.length_a   1.000
_cell.length_b   1.000
_cell.length_c   1.000
_cell.angle_alpha   90.00
_cell.angle_beta   90.00
_cell.angle_gamma   90.00
#
_symmetry.space_group_name_H-M   'P 1'
#
loop_
_entity.id
_entity.type
_entity.pdbx_description
1 polymer ?
#
loop_
_entity_poly.entity_id
_entity_poly.type
_entity_poly.pdbx_seq_one_letter_code
_entity_poly.pdbx_strand_id
1 'polypeptide(L)'
;GVPMRLKGNTGSDDYAKARATVAEVYTQILADLDFAETNLPASYSTALNNTIRAHKNTAIALKTRVYLSMGRFANVITEANKIVSSTAPYTAPTGVAHALQSDVTNVFKAPYTTSESIFSMPFASNETPGGQNQLGYYYGPAAFNGGNGEYSLLPTGIIANTGWKTADRRRTMVAVFGGKSYLTKYSVPSIFTDYAPVIRYAEVLLSLAEARVRSTNTVDAQAIALLNAVRSRSDASTVFTAADFANSTALANAIVTERRIELLGEGIRGTDITRLGLPLPAKPGVGEIKADAQQYIWPISSTEL
;
A
#
# COMPACT_ATOMS: atom_id res chain seq x y z
N GLY A 1 9.85 13.25 15.28
CA GLY A 1 9.53 14.38 14.40
C GLY A 1 10.67 14.71 13.46
N VAL A 2 10.39 15.56 12.49
CA VAL A 2 11.35 16.01 11.46
C VAL A 2 11.30 17.53 11.32
N PRO A 3 12.36 18.20 10.82
CA PRO A 3 12.27 19.62 10.47
C PRO A 3 11.19 19.83 9.41
N MET A 4 10.14 20.60 9.74
CA MET A 4 9.01 20.81 8.82
C MET A 4 9.19 22.13 8.07
N ARG A 5 9.59 22.06 6.80
CA ARG A 5 9.80 23.20 5.93
C ARG A 5 8.57 23.43 5.05
N LEU A 6 7.82 24.50 5.31
CA LEU A 6 6.59 24.86 4.58
C LEU A 6 6.80 25.94 3.51
N LYS A 7 8.02 26.50 3.44
CA LYS A 7 8.40 27.48 2.45
C LYS A 7 9.73 27.10 1.84
N GLY A 8 9.91 27.39 0.56
CA GLY A 8 11.19 27.23 -0.14
C GLY A 8 12.24 28.18 0.41
N ASN A 9 13.48 27.76 0.40
CA ASN A 9 14.62 28.62 0.73
C ASN A 9 14.91 29.53 -0.48
N THR A 10 14.98 30.84 -0.24
CA THR A 10 15.11 31.85 -1.32
C THR A 10 16.40 32.67 -1.24
N GLY A 11 17.31 32.34 -0.36
CA GLY A 11 18.55 33.10 -0.16
C GLY A 11 19.62 32.31 0.61
N SER A 12 20.55 33.01 1.21
CA SER A 12 21.64 32.47 2.02
C SER A 12 21.39 32.61 3.54
N ASP A 13 20.13 32.66 3.96
CA ASP A 13 19.74 32.81 5.36
C ASP A 13 20.09 31.57 6.19
N ASP A 14 20.01 31.69 7.51
CA ASP A 14 20.13 30.55 8.42
C ASP A 14 18.93 29.61 8.21
N TYR A 15 19.21 28.41 7.72
CA TYR A 15 18.22 27.37 7.46
C TYR A 15 18.05 26.40 8.63
N ALA A 16 18.70 26.65 9.77
CA ALA A 16 18.51 25.83 10.94
C ALA A 16 17.05 25.82 11.37
N LYS A 17 16.47 24.64 11.54
CA LYS A 17 15.08 24.48 11.95
C LYS A 17 14.92 23.35 12.95
N ALA A 18 14.34 23.68 14.10
CA ALA A 18 14.00 22.69 15.11
C ALA A 18 13.03 21.64 14.53
N ARG A 19 13.14 20.43 15.05
CA ARG A 19 12.26 19.31 14.68
C ARG A 19 10.85 19.57 15.20
N ALA A 20 9.87 19.49 14.33
CA ALA A 20 8.46 19.41 14.74
C ALA A 20 8.17 18.07 15.43
N THR A 21 7.21 18.05 16.32
CA THR A 21 6.71 16.82 16.92
C THR A 21 6.00 15.94 15.88
N VAL A 22 5.85 14.66 16.18
CA VAL A 22 5.06 13.73 15.32
C VAL A 22 3.61 14.23 15.17
N ALA A 23 3.02 14.76 16.24
CA ALA A 23 1.66 15.30 16.22
C ALA A 23 1.52 16.51 15.28
N GLU A 24 2.47 17.45 15.33
CA GLU A 24 2.47 18.62 14.45
C GLU A 24 2.62 18.21 12.97
N VAL A 25 3.51 17.23 12.67
CA VAL A 25 3.67 16.73 11.31
C VAL A 25 2.38 16.09 10.81
N TYR A 26 1.72 15.25 11.59
CA TYR A 26 0.43 14.68 11.19
C TYR A 26 -0.66 15.74 11.02
N THR A 27 -0.68 16.76 11.88
CA THR A 27 -1.63 17.89 11.75
C THR A 27 -1.44 18.59 10.41
N GLN A 28 -0.19 18.86 10.01
CA GLN A 28 0.09 19.48 8.71
C GLN A 28 -0.29 18.58 7.54
N ILE A 29 0.07 17.28 7.58
CA ILE A 29 -0.30 16.32 6.53
C ILE A 29 -1.82 16.28 6.33
N LEU A 30 -2.59 16.25 7.42
CA LEU A 30 -4.05 16.22 7.34
C LEU A 30 -4.61 17.54 6.80
N ALA A 31 -4.05 18.69 7.20
CA ALA A 31 -4.45 20.00 6.65
C ALA A 31 -4.19 20.09 5.14
N ASP A 32 -3.04 19.60 4.67
CA ASP A 32 -2.70 19.56 3.25
C ASP A 32 -3.64 18.62 2.47
N LEU A 33 -4.00 17.47 3.05
CA LEU A 33 -4.94 16.53 2.43
C LEU A 33 -6.38 17.04 2.43
N ASP A 34 -6.81 17.80 3.44
CA ASP A 34 -8.13 18.47 3.48
C ASP A 34 -8.21 19.58 2.43
N PHE A 35 -7.13 20.35 2.28
CA PHE A 35 -7.01 21.32 1.20
C PHE A 35 -7.06 20.63 -0.17
N ALA A 36 -6.33 19.53 -0.34
CA ALA A 36 -6.33 18.75 -1.57
C ALA A 36 -7.72 18.17 -1.88
N GLU A 37 -8.42 17.58 -0.91
CA GLU A 37 -9.79 17.07 -1.09
C GLU A 37 -10.75 18.18 -1.54
N THR A 38 -10.57 19.39 -1.02
CA THR A 38 -11.44 20.52 -1.35
C THR A 38 -11.19 21.07 -2.76
N ASN A 39 -9.93 21.14 -3.18
CA ASN A 39 -9.51 21.90 -4.36
C ASN A 39 -9.18 21.02 -5.57
N LEU A 40 -8.92 19.74 -5.41
CA LEU A 40 -8.67 18.84 -6.54
C LEU A 40 -9.96 18.54 -7.31
N PRO A 41 -9.87 18.33 -8.64
CA PRO A 41 -11.02 17.93 -9.44
C PRO A 41 -11.56 16.57 -8.98
N ALA A 42 -12.86 16.36 -9.17
CA ALA A 42 -13.48 15.06 -8.89
C ALA A 42 -12.94 13.96 -9.82
N SER A 43 -12.66 14.28 -11.08
CA SER A 43 -12.10 13.39 -12.09
C SER A 43 -11.48 14.19 -13.23
N TYR A 44 -10.69 13.53 -14.04
CA TYR A 44 -10.16 14.04 -15.31
C TYR A 44 -10.88 13.37 -16.49
N SER A 45 -10.71 13.93 -17.69
CA SER A 45 -11.39 13.47 -18.90
C SER A 45 -10.87 12.12 -19.44
N THR A 46 -9.70 11.66 -19.01
CA THR A 46 -9.09 10.40 -19.49
C THR A 46 -8.75 9.47 -18.34
N ALA A 47 -8.81 8.17 -18.59
CA ALA A 47 -8.40 7.14 -17.63
C ALA A 47 -6.92 7.31 -17.23
N LEU A 48 -6.06 7.70 -18.17
CA LEU A 48 -4.65 7.97 -17.88
C LEU A 48 -4.51 9.08 -16.83
N ASN A 49 -5.12 10.23 -17.04
CA ASN A 49 -5.05 11.34 -16.10
C ASN A 49 -5.68 11.00 -14.74
N ASN A 50 -6.72 10.17 -14.70
CA ASN A 50 -7.31 9.67 -13.46
C ASN A 50 -6.38 8.69 -12.71
N THR A 51 -5.36 8.16 -13.37
CA THR A 51 -4.37 7.26 -12.75
C THR A 51 -3.11 8.00 -12.33
N ILE A 52 -2.62 8.94 -13.14
CA ILE A 52 -1.30 9.56 -12.93
C ILE A 52 -1.36 10.96 -12.32
N ARG A 53 -2.53 11.54 -12.14
CA ARG A 53 -2.74 12.84 -11.50
C ARG A 53 -3.61 12.69 -10.27
N ALA A 54 -3.27 13.41 -9.23
CA ALA A 54 -4.09 13.45 -8.03
C ALA A 54 -5.46 14.07 -8.32
N HIS A 55 -6.51 13.44 -7.84
CA HIS A 55 -7.90 13.89 -7.87
C HIS A 55 -8.51 13.74 -6.47
N LYS A 56 -9.75 14.18 -6.29
CA LYS A 56 -10.40 14.18 -4.96
C LYS A 56 -10.29 12.83 -4.24
N ASN A 57 -10.57 11.72 -4.94
CA ASN A 57 -10.52 10.38 -4.33
C ASN A 57 -9.08 9.98 -3.94
N THR A 58 -8.05 10.53 -4.60
CA THR A 58 -6.64 10.33 -4.19
C THR A 58 -6.39 10.92 -2.81
N ALA A 59 -6.83 12.16 -2.56
CA ALA A 59 -6.69 12.81 -1.25
C ALA A 59 -7.43 12.03 -0.15
N ILE A 60 -8.67 11.61 -0.41
CA ILE A 60 -9.48 10.81 0.51
C ILE A 60 -8.79 9.46 0.81
N ALA A 61 -8.34 8.75 -0.21
CA ALA A 61 -7.65 7.47 -0.04
C ALA A 61 -6.34 7.63 0.78
N LEU A 62 -5.57 8.68 0.55
CA LEU A 62 -4.38 8.98 1.35
C LEU A 62 -4.73 9.33 2.80
N LYS A 63 -5.84 10.03 3.05
CA LYS A 63 -6.32 10.26 4.43
C LYS A 63 -6.65 8.95 5.15
N THR A 64 -7.23 7.95 4.47
CA THR A 64 -7.46 6.63 5.09
C THR A 64 -6.16 5.98 5.53
N ARG A 65 -5.09 6.05 4.72
CA ARG A 65 -3.75 5.53 5.06
C ARG A 65 -3.14 6.28 6.24
N VAL A 66 -3.23 7.59 6.25
CA VAL A 66 -2.70 8.44 7.34
C VAL A 66 -3.43 8.14 8.65
N TYR A 67 -4.76 8.16 8.65
CA TYR A 67 -5.55 7.85 9.85
C TYR A 67 -5.33 6.41 10.34
N LEU A 68 -5.16 5.44 9.44
CA LEU A 68 -4.82 4.07 9.82
C LEU A 68 -3.47 4.01 10.54
N SER A 69 -2.46 4.74 10.03
CA SER A 69 -1.14 4.85 10.65
C SER A 69 -1.17 5.52 12.01
N MET A 70 -2.11 6.45 12.22
CA MET A 70 -2.34 7.12 13.51
C MET A 70 -3.18 6.29 14.50
N GLY A 71 -3.73 5.14 14.09
CA GLY A 71 -4.68 4.37 14.89
C GLY A 71 -6.05 5.06 15.07
N ARG A 72 -6.37 6.06 14.25
CA ARG A 72 -7.64 6.80 14.29
C ARG A 72 -8.72 6.11 13.47
N PHE A 73 -9.18 4.95 13.91
CA PHE A 73 -10.04 4.05 13.14
C PHE A 73 -11.39 4.66 12.77
N ALA A 74 -12.01 5.46 13.65
CA ALA A 74 -13.27 6.15 13.33
C ALA A 74 -13.09 7.11 12.14
N ASN A 75 -11.96 7.82 12.06
CA ASN A 75 -11.64 8.70 10.94
C ASN A 75 -11.38 7.91 9.65
N VAL A 76 -10.73 6.73 9.72
CA VAL A 76 -10.58 5.84 8.55
C VAL A 76 -11.95 5.47 7.99
N ILE A 77 -12.89 5.06 8.85
CA ILE A 77 -14.25 4.70 8.43
C ILE A 77 -14.97 5.89 7.77
N THR A 78 -14.88 7.07 8.38
CA THR A 78 -15.49 8.29 7.84
C THR A 78 -14.94 8.61 6.44
N GLU A 79 -13.62 8.62 6.27
CA GLU A 79 -13.02 8.94 4.99
C GLU A 79 -13.27 7.85 3.93
N ALA A 80 -13.07 6.59 4.27
CA ALA A 80 -13.26 5.49 3.33
C ALA A 80 -14.71 5.42 2.80
N ASN A 81 -15.71 5.68 3.64
CA ASN A 81 -17.12 5.67 3.23
C ASN A 81 -17.49 6.76 2.20
N LYS A 82 -16.64 7.76 1.99
CA LYS A 82 -16.81 8.75 0.90
C LYS A 82 -16.59 8.13 -0.48
N ILE A 83 -15.73 7.10 -0.55
CA ILE A 83 -15.29 6.47 -1.79
C ILE A 83 -15.48 4.95 -1.82
N VAL A 84 -16.19 4.38 -0.86
CA VAL A 84 -16.57 2.97 -0.84
C VAL A 84 -18.06 2.86 -0.59
N SER A 85 -18.79 2.21 -1.51
CA SER A 85 -20.22 1.94 -1.34
C SER A 85 -20.46 1.00 -0.16
N SER A 86 -21.67 1.12 0.45
CA SER A 86 -22.02 0.32 1.63
C SER A 86 -22.21 -1.17 1.36
N THR A 87 -22.45 -1.53 0.10
CA THR A 87 -22.72 -2.91 -0.35
C THR A 87 -21.89 -3.28 -1.58
N ALA A 88 -21.70 -4.58 -1.77
CA ALA A 88 -21.05 -5.12 -2.98
C ALA A 88 -21.93 -4.89 -4.24
N PRO A 89 -21.30 -4.77 -5.43
CA PRO A 89 -19.88 -4.63 -5.62
C PRO A 89 -19.40 -3.28 -5.08
N TYR A 90 -18.32 -3.30 -4.29
CA TYR A 90 -17.79 -2.08 -3.71
C TYR A 90 -17.19 -1.20 -4.80
N THR A 91 -17.82 -0.05 -5.04
CA THR A 91 -17.42 0.94 -6.04
C THR A 91 -17.42 2.32 -5.42
N ALA A 92 -16.60 3.23 -5.96
CA ALA A 92 -16.60 4.61 -5.51
C ALA A 92 -17.91 5.32 -5.96
N PRO A 93 -18.73 5.82 -5.02
CA PRO A 93 -20.01 6.46 -5.36
C PRO A 93 -19.83 7.88 -5.90
N THR A 94 -18.65 8.47 -5.76
CA THR A 94 -18.35 9.86 -6.16
C THR A 94 -16.97 9.95 -6.80
N GLY A 95 -16.77 10.96 -7.65
CA GLY A 95 -15.51 11.19 -8.34
C GLY A 95 -15.21 10.12 -9.39
N VAL A 96 -13.96 9.66 -9.44
CA VAL A 96 -13.58 8.55 -10.31
C VAL A 96 -14.20 7.26 -9.79
N ALA A 97 -14.88 6.51 -10.66
CA ALA A 97 -15.58 5.27 -10.32
C ALA A 97 -14.58 4.11 -10.06
N HIS A 98 -13.83 4.21 -8.96
CA HIS A 98 -12.90 3.17 -8.55
C HIS A 98 -13.63 1.88 -8.16
N ALA A 99 -13.06 0.75 -8.57
CA ALA A 99 -13.57 -0.59 -8.27
C ALA A 99 -12.41 -1.60 -8.33
N LEU A 100 -12.59 -2.75 -7.68
CA LEU A 100 -11.64 -3.86 -7.82
C LEU A 100 -11.66 -4.42 -9.24
N GLN A 101 -10.48 -4.81 -9.74
CA GLN A 101 -10.39 -5.62 -10.96
C GLN A 101 -10.80 -7.06 -10.66
N SER A 102 -11.50 -7.70 -11.57
CA SER A 102 -11.84 -9.13 -11.46
C SER A 102 -10.61 -10.03 -11.45
N ASP A 103 -9.58 -9.68 -12.23
CA ASP A 103 -8.24 -10.29 -12.14
C ASP A 103 -7.24 -9.22 -11.67
N VAL A 104 -6.70 -9.41 -10.48
CA VAL A 104 -5.72 -8.52 -9.86
C VAL A 104 -4.46 -8.32 -10.72
N THR A 105 -4.09 -9.29 -11.54
CA THR A 105 -2.89 -9.19 -12.39
C THR A 105 -3.02 -8.11 -13.45
N ASN A 106 -4.24 -7.71 -13.82
CA ASN A 106 -4.47 -6.66 -14.80
C ASN A 106 -4.08 -5.26 -14.30
N VAL A 107 -4.02 -5.07 -12.99
CA VAL A 107 -3.56 -3.79 -12.38
C VAL A 107 -2.10 -3.49 -12.75
N PHE A 108 -1.31 -4.55 -12.95
CA PHE A 108 0.14 -4.47 -13.19
C PHE A 108 0.52 -4.68 -14.67
N LYS A 109 -0.43 -4.52 -15.57
CA LYS A 109 -0.23 -4.64 -17.02
C LYS A 109 -0.58 -3.33 -17.72
N ALA A 110 0.12 -3.05 -18.81
CA ALA A 110 -0.26 -1.92 -19.67
C ALA A 110 -1.74 -2.04 -20.11
N PRO A 111 -2.45 -0.92 -20.16
CA PRO A 111 -2.01 0.47 -20.01
C PRO A 111 -1.95 0.99 -18.56
N TYR A 112 -2.06 0.16 -17.52
CA TYR A 112 -2.03 0.50 -16.07
C TYR A 112 -3.17 1.39 -15.58
N THR A 113 -4.12 1.74 -16.44
CA THR A 113 -5.22 2.67 -16.18
C THR A 113 -6.51 1.97 -15.75
N THR A 114 -6.39 1.01 -14.84
CA THR A 114 -7.55 0.26 -14.35
C THR A 114 -8.38 1.06 -13.35
N SER A 115 -9.64 0.69 -13.18
CA SER A 115 -10.52 1.29 -12.15
C SER A 115 -9.99 1.09 -10.72
N GLU A 116 -9.09 0.13 -10.53
CA GLU A 116 -8.48 -0.13 -9.22
C GLU A 116 -7.33 0.83 -8.89
N SER A 117 -6.66 1.41 -9.90
CA SER A 117 -5.55 2.34 -9.71
C SER A 117 -6.08 3.71 -9.31
N ILE A 118 -5.88 4.12 -8.06
CA ILE A 118 -6.27 5.46 -7.58
C ILE A 118 -5.19 6.48 -7.93
N PHE A 119 -3.92 6.11 -7.70
CA PHE A 119 -2.79 6.93 -8.07
C PHE A 119 -1.55 6.06 -8.31
N SER A 120 -0.88 6.30 -9.43
CA SER A 120 0.35 5.60 -9.82
C SER A 120 1.34 6.57 -10.44
N MET A 121 2.62 6.33 -10.20
CA MET A 121 3.70 7.07 -10.88
C MET A 121 3.97 6.41 -12.23
N PRO A 122 3.80 7.13 -13.33
CA PRO A 122 4.08 6.61 -14.67
C PRO A 122 5.58 6.63 -14.95
N PHE A 123 6.02 5.73 -15.83
CA PHE A 123 7.35 5.76 -16.44
C PHE A 123 7.21 5.59 -17.95
N ALA A 124 7.93 6.42 -18.70
CA ALA A 124 8.08 6.32 -20.15
C ALA A 124 9.55 6.07 -20.51
N SER A 125 9.81 5.65 -21.72
CA SER A 125 11.17 5.30 -22.16
C SER A 125 12.18 6.43 -22.06
N ASN A 126 11.73 7.67 -22.16
CA ASN A 126 12.53 8.90 -22.02
C ASN A 126 12.46 9.52 -20.61
N GLU A 127 11.69 8.93 -19.69
CA GLU A 127 11.43 9.45 -18.33
C GLU A 127 11.63 8.38 -17.27
N THR A 128 12.51 7.43 -17.52
CA THR A 128 12.88 6.43 -16.51
C THR A 128 13.85 7.05 -15.51
N PRO A 129 13.78 6.66 -14.23
CA PRO A 129 14.66 7.24 -13.19
C PRO A 129 16.13 6.86 -13.33
N GLY A 130 16.57 6.32 -14.46
CA GLY A 130 17.94 5.95 -14.77
C GLY A 130 18.51 4.84 -13.88
N GLY A 131 19.25 3.95 -14.50
CA GLY A 131 20.12 2.96 -13.87
C GLY A 131 19.49 2.01 -12.87
N GLN A 132 19.10 2.39 -11.69
CA GLN A 132 18.85 1.46 -10.58
C GLN A 132 17.60 1.80 -9.74
N ASN A 133 16.65 2.54 -10.26
CA ASN A 133 15.50 2.99 -9.44
C ASN A 133 14.15 2.43 -9.91
N GLN A 134 14.15 1.50 -10.87
CA GLN A 134 12.92 0.90 -11.38
C GLN A 134 12.55 -0.35 -10.58
N LEU A 135 11.25 -0.54 -10.33
CA LEU A 135 10.75 -1.70 -9.60
C LEU A 135 11.08 -3.02 -10.33
N GLY A 136 10.91 -3.07 -11.65
CA GLY A 136 11.27 -4.24 -12.47
C GLY A 136 12.74 -4.62 -12.36
N TYR A 137 13.65 -3.65 -12.23
CA TYR A 137 15.06 -3.89 -12.04
C TYR A 137 15.38 -4.60 -10.72
N TYR A 138 14.78 -4.12 -9.62
CA TYR A 138 15.04 -4.68 -8.29
C TYR A 138 14.34 -6.03 -8.04
N TYR A 139 13.11 -6.17 -8.49
CA TYR A 139 12.32 -7.37 -8.21
C TYR A 139 12.52 -8.48 -9.24
N GLY A 140 12.76 -8.16 -10.50
CA GLY A 140 12.96 -9.13 -11.57
C GLY A 140 14.41 -9.54 -11.72
N PRO A 141 14.76 -10.84 -11.71
CA PRO A 141 16.11 -11.29 -12.01
C PRO A 141 16.40 -11.23 -13.51
N ALA A 142 17.69 -11.28 -13.89
CA ALA A 142 18.12 -11.19 -15.28
C ALA A 142 17.41 -12.20 -16.22
N ALA A 143 17.18 -13.42 -15.74
CA ALA A 143 16.49 -14.47 -16.49
C ALA A 143 15.00 -14.21 -16.72
N PHE A 144 14.40 -13.24 -16.02
CA PHE A 144 12.97 -12.90 -16.16
C PHE A 144 12.77 -11.70 -17.11
N ASN A 145 13.33 -10.56 -16.75
CA ASN A 145 13.09 -9.30 -17.45
C ASN A 145 14.37 -8.47 -17.69
N GLY A 146 15.55 -9.07 -17.46
CA GLY A 146 16.83 -8.36 -17.58
C GLY A 146 17.18 -7.50 -16.36
N GLY A 147 16.46 -7.63 -15.26
CA GLY A 147 16.73 -6.92 -14.02
C GLY A 147 17.88 -7.49 -13.21
N ASN A 148 18.14 -6.93 -12.04
CA ASN A 148 19.20 -7.38 -11.14
C ASN A 148 18.71 -8.38 -10.08
N GLY A 149 17.40 -8.43 -9.79
CA GLY A 149 16.82 -9.37 -8.84
C GLY A 149 17.39 -9.26 -7.44
N GLU A 150 17.56 -8.05 -6.94
CA GLU A 150 18.15 -7.82 -5.60
C GLU A 150 17.21 -8.25 -4.48
N TYR A 151 15.90 -8.22 -4.72
CA TYR A 151 14.89 -8.56 -3.73
C TYR A 151 14.19 -9.88 -4.08
N SER A 152 14.58 -10.95 -3.40
CA SER A 152 13.87 -12.22 -3.43
C SER A 152 12.97 -12.37 -2.20
N LEU A 153 11.91 -13.17 -2.32
CA LEU A 153 11.03 -13.51 -1.22
C LEU A 153 11.70 -14.55 -0.31
N LEU A 154 11.71 -14.28 0.98
CA LEU A 154 12.24 -15.24 1.97
C LEU A 154 11.36 -16.50 1.99
N PRO A 155 11.96 -17.71 1.95
CA PRO A 155 11.23 -18.98 2.01
C PRO A 155 10.34 -19.10 3.26
N THR A 156 10.75 -18.50 4.38
CA THR A 156 10.02 -18.45 5.66
C THR A 156 9.10 -17.22 5.79
N GLY A 157 9.04 -16.37 4.75
CA GLY A 157 8.25 -15.16 4.75
C GLY A 157 6.79 -15.38 4.37
N ILE A 158 6.21 -14.36 3.69
CA ILE A 158 4.79 -14.41 3.29
C ILE A 158 4.50 -15.58 2.35
N ILE A 159 5.47 -16.03 1.57
CA ILE A 159 5.33 -17.14 0.64
C ILE A 159 5.01 -18.48 1.35
N ALA A 160 5.46 -18.64 2.60
CA ALA A 160 5.18 -19.81 3.44
C ALA A 160 3.87 -19.68 4.24
N ASN A 161 3.20 -18.53 4.19
CA ASN A 161 1.99 -18.31 4.98
C ASN A 161 0.85 -19.19 4.46
N THR A 162 0.28 -20.02 5.34
CA THR A 162 -0.80 -20.96 4.99
C THR A 162 -2.09 -20.27 4.55
N GLY A 163 -2.29 -19.01 4.93
CA GLY A 163 -3.38 -18.15 4.46
C GLY A 163 -3.21 -17.72 3.00
N TRP A 164 -2.02 -17.85 2.41
CA TRP A 164 -1.80 -17.62 0.98
C TRP A 164 -1.79 -18.96 0.23
N LYS A 165 -2.96 -19.42 -0.20
CA LYS A 165 -3.13 -20.71 -0.85
C LYS A 165 -2.37 -20.82 -2.18
N THR A 166 -2.02 -22.04 -2.56
CA THR A 166 -1.30 -22.31 -3.82
C THR A 166 -2.13 -21.92 -5.05
N ALA A 167 -3.46 -22.10 -4.99
CA ALA A 167 -4.38 -21.74 -6.07
C ALA A 167 -4.69 -20.24 -6.16
N ASP A 168 -4.23 -19.43 -5.22
CA ASP A 168 -4.44 -17.98 -5.24
C ASP A 168 -3.79 -17.36 -6.49
N ARG A 169 -4.59 -16.62 -7.27
CA ARG A 169 -4.17 -16.00 -8.53
C ARG A 169 -2.91 -15.15 -8.40
N ARG A 170 -2.70 -14.53 -7.24
CA ARG A 170 -1.51 -13.70 -6.96
C ARG A 170 -0.21 -14.51 -6.92
N ARG A 171 -0.28 -15.85 -6.72
CA ARG A 171 0.88 -16.73 -6.86
C ARG A 171 1.47 -16.73 -8.26
N THR A 172 0.68 -16.44 -9.29
CA THR A 172 1.18 -16.32 -10.67
C THR A 172 2.12 -15.13 -10.88
N MET A 173 2.13 -14.18 -9.93
CA MET A 173 3.10 -13.07 -9.91
C MET A 173 4.33 -13.38 -9.03
N VAL A 174 4.60 -14.66 -8.79
CA VAL A 174 5.82 -15.15 -8.14
C VAL A 174 6.39 -16.27 -8.98
N ALA A 175 7.68 -16.22 -9.28
CA ALA A 175 8.38 -17.27 -10.02
C ALA A 175 9.72 -17.61 -9.38
N VAL A 176 10.21 -18.82 -9.63
CA VAL A 176 11.50 -19.30 -9.09
C VAL A 176 12.56 -19.21 -10.18
N PHE A 177 13.66 -18.54 -9.85
CA PHE A 177 14.87 -18.47 -10.68
C PHE A 177 16.08 -18.71 -9.80
N GLY A 178 16.97 -19.61 -10.22
CA GLY A 178 18.18 -19.94 -9.45
C GLY A 178 17.90 -20.38 -8.01
N GLY A 179 16.77 -21.09 -7.76
CA GLY A 179 16.37 -21.56 -6.44
C GLY A 179 15.79 -20.51 -5.50
N LYS A 180 15.64 -19.26 -5.95
CA LYS A 180 15.03 -18.17 -5.18
C LYS A 180 13.67 -17.77 -5.78
N SER A 181 12.69 -17.41 -4.91
CA SER A 181 11.40 -16.90 -5.33
C SER A 181 11.47 -15.38 -5.53
N TYR A 182 11.01 -14.92 -6.68
CA TYR A 182 10.99 -13.50 -7.05
C TYR A 182 9.58 -13.02 -7.34
N LEU A 183 9.30 -11.77 -7.00
CA LEU A 183 8.07 -11.11 -7.39
C LEU A 183 8.17 -10.68 -8.86
N THR A 184 7.24 -11.18 -9.69
CA THR A 184 7.19 -10.92 -11.13
C THR A 184 6.05 -9.97 -11.53
N LYS A 185 5.51 -9.25 -10.56
CA LYS A 185 4.44 -8.26 -10.72
C LYS A 185 4.86 -7.11 -11.66
N TYR A 186 6.12 -6.69 -11.59
CA TYR A 186 6.74 -5.68 -12.43
C TYR A 186 7.53 -6.39 -13.53
N SER A 187 6.93 -6.52 -14.70
CA SER A 187 7.37 -7.50 -15.70
C SER A 187 7.95 -6.90 -16.98
N VAL A 188 7.88 -5.60 -17.15
CA VAL A 188 8.41 -4.94 -18.35
C VAL A 188 9.92 -5.12 -18.39
N PRO A 189 10.48 -5.61 -19.52
CA PRO A 189 11.92 -5.71 -19.68
C PRO A 189 12.62 -4.35 -19.62
N SER A 190 13.95 -4.35 -19.56
CA SER A 190 14.72 -3.09 -19.67
C SER A 190 14.18 -2.24 -20.83
N ILE A 191 13.76 -1.06 -20.56
CA ILE A 191 14.05 -0.04 -19.53
C ILE A 191 13.05 0.01 -18.33
N PHE A 192 12.30 -1.06 -18.05
CA PHE A 192 11.50 -1.22 -16.82
C PHE A 192 10.46 -0.10 -16.61
N THR A 193 9.56 0.06 -17.56
CA THR A 193 8.53 1.12 -17.55
C THR A 193 7.23 0.73 -16.85
N ASP A 194 7.25 -0.28 -15.99
CA ASP A 194 6.11 -0.59 -15.13
C ASP A 194 5.76 0.61 -14.26
N TYR A 195 4.47 0.98 -14.19
CA TYR A 195 4.03 2.03 -13.28
C TYR A 195 4.19 1.60 -11.83
N ALA A 196 4.61 2.53 -10.97
CA ALA A 196 4.68 2.31 -9.53
C ALA A 196 3.34 2.68 -8.87
N PRO A 197 2.55 1.71 -8.35
CA PRO A 197 1.33 2.01 -7.63
C PRO A 197 1.65 2.77 -6.34
N VAL A 198 1.04 3.93 -6.16
CA VAL A 198 1.12 4.71 -4.92
C VAL A 198 -0.01 4.30 -3.98
N ILE A 199 -1.24 4.20 -4.51
CA ILE A 199 -2.39 3.72 -3.75
C ILE A 199 -3.42 3.09 -4.69
N ARG A 200 -3.97 1.95 -4.25
CA ARG A 200 -4.98 1.18 -4.97
C ARG A 200 -6.27 1.04 -4.16
N TYR A 201 -7.37 0.81 -4.85
CA TYR A 201 -8.69 0.67 -4.22
C TYR A 201 -8.75 -0.50 -3.23
N ALA A 202 -8.05 -1.61 -3.51
CA ALA A 202 -7.93 -2.74 -2.57
C ALA A 202 -7.34 -2.32 -1.21
N GLU A 203 -6.39 -1.38 -1.18
CA GLU A 203 -5.84 -0.85 0.07
C GLU A 203 -6.90 -0.11 0.89
N VAL A 204 -7.74 0.69 0.24
CA VAL A 204 -8.83 1.43 0.91
C VAL A 204 -9.85 0.46 1.51
N LEU A 205 -10.24 -0.58 0.76
CA LEU A 205 -11.17 -1.61 1.26
C LEU A 205 -10.61 -2.35 2.48
N LEU A 206 -9.34 -2.76 2.43
CA LEU A 206 -8.70 -3.47 3.55
C LEU A 206 -8.44 -2.53 4.74
N SER A 207 -8.16 -1.25 4.49
CA SER A 207 -8.05 -0.24 5.56
C SER A 207 -9.38 -0.01 6.26
N LEU A 208 -10.48 0.07 5.51
CA LEU A 208 -11.83 0.16 6.05
C LEU A 208 -12.20 -1.09 6.86
N ALA A 209 -11.92 -2.28 6.33
CA ALA A 209 -12.17 -3.54 7.02
C ALA A 209 -11.44 -3.60 8.36
N GLU A 210 -10.14 -3.29 8.39
CA GLU A 210 -9.35 -3.29 9.63
C GLU A 210 -9.87 -2.24 10.63
N ALA A 211 -10.17 -1.03 10.15
CA ALA A 211 -10.66 0.04 11.00
C ALA A 211 -12.01 -0.29 11.66
N ARG A 212 -12.92 -0.95 10.94
CA ARG A 212 -14.21 -1.40 11.50
C ARG A 212 -14.01 -2.38 12.64
N VAL A 213 -13.17 -3.40 12.44
CA VAL A 213 -12.87 -4.40 13.48
C VAL A 213 -12.24 -3.75 14.72
N ARG A 214 -11.23 -2.89 14.51
CA ARG A 214 -10.50 -2.27 15.61
C ARG A 214 -11.29 -1.19 16.34
N SER A 215 -12.21 -0.50 15.66
CA SER A 215 -13.06 0.53 16.25
C SER A 215 -14.11 -0.05 17.18
N THR A 216 -14.70 -1.20 16.82
CA THR A 216 -15.77 -1.83 17.60
C THR A 216 -15.31 -2.96 18.49
N ASN A 217 -14.10 -3.48 18.25
CA ASN A 217 -13.55 -4.69 18.88
C ASN A 217 -14.48 -5.91 18.74
N THR A 218 -15.13 -6.07 17.57
CA THR A 218 -16.05 -7.16 17.27
C THR A 218 -15.67 -7.90 15.99
N VAL A 219 -16.23 -9.10 15.79
CA VAL A 219 -16.20 -9.79 14.50
C VAL A 219 -17.25 -9.13 13.61
N ASP A 220 -16.86 -8.07 12.89
CA ASP A 220 -17.74 -7.21 12.12
C ASP A 220 -18.07 -7.84 10.76
N ALA A 221 -19.35 -8.02 10.46
CA ALA A 221 -19.82 -8.66 9.22
C ALA A 221 -19.42 -7.88 7.96
N GLN A 222 -19.46 -6.53 8.02
CA GLN A 222 -19.04 -5.69 6.89
C GLN A 222 -17.54 -5.77 6.65
N ALA A 223 -16.74 -5.88 7.71
CA ALA A 223 -15.29 -6.09 7.57
C ALA A 223 -14.99 -7.43 6.90
N ILE A 224 -15.73 -8.50 7.23
CA ILE A 224 -15.62 -9.80 6.56
C ILE A 224 -16.01 -9.68 5.08
N ALA A 225 -17.09 -8.96 4.77
CA ALA A 225 -17.52 -8.77 3.38
C ALA A 225 -16.47 -7.99 2.55
N LEU A 226 -15.83 -6.97 3.10
CA LEU A 226 -14.74 -6.22 2.48
C LEU A 226 -13.49 -7.10 2.30
N LEU A 227 -13.13 -7.88 3.30
CA LEU A 227 -12.03 -8.87 3.22
C LEU A 227 -12.28 -9.88 2.10
N ASN A 228 -13.49 -10.44 2.04
CA ASN A 228 -13.89 -11.38 1.01
C ASN A 228 -13.89 -10.75 -0.38
N ALA A 229 -14.29 -9.50 -0.53
CA ALA A 229 -14.25 -8.81 -1.83
C ALA A 229 -12.83 -8.76 -2.42
N VAL A 230 -11.81 -8.56 -1.59
CA VAL A 230 -10.41 -8.58 -2.04
C VAL A 230 -9.90 -10.01 -2.21
N ARG A 231 -10.21 -10.89 -1.27
CA ARG A 231 -9.72 -12.28 -1.28
C ARG A 231 -10.31 -13.10 -2.42
N SER A 232 -11.63 -13.12 -2.56
CA SER A 232 -12.31 -14.11 -3.42
C SER A 232 -12.05 -13.92 -4.92
N ARG A 233 -11.70 -12.71 -5.37
CA ARG A 233 -11.30 -12.46 -6.76
C ARG A 233 -9.97 -13.16 -7.13
N SER A 234 -9.14 -13.46 -6.13
CA SER A 234 -7.83 -14.11 -6.31
C SER A 234 -7.81 -15.54 -5.81
N ASP A 235 -8.65 -15.86 -4.81
CA ASP A 235 -8.79 -17.19 -4.23
C ASP A 235 -10.27 -17.46 -3.90
N ALA A 236 -11.02 -17.88 -4.89
CA ALA A 236 -12.45 -18.20 -4.74
C ALA A 236 -12.72 -19.40 -3.81
N SER A 237 -11.69 -20.19 -3.48
CA SER A 237 -11.82 -21.31 -2.55
C SER A 237 -11.84 -20.88 -1.08
N THR A 238 -11.46 -19.63 -0.79
CA THR A 238 -11.43 -19.07 0.56
C THR A 238 -12.46 -17.95 0.70
N VAL A 239 -13.61 -18.26 1.28
CA VAL A 239 -14.66 -17.31 1.63
C VAL A 239 -14.86 -17.34 3.14
N PHE A 240 -14.50 -16.26 3.81
CA PHE A 240 -14.60 -16.17 5.27
C PHE A 240 -16.04 -15.91 5.73
N THR A 241 -16.38 -16.49 6.87
CA THR A 241 -17.60 -16.27 7.63
C THR A 241 -17.26 -15.82 9.05
N ALA A 242 -18.24 -15.39 9.82
CA ALA A 242 -18.01 -15.04 11.22
C ALA A 242 -17.51 -16.24 12.07
N ALA A 243 -17.88 -17.45 11.70
CA ALA A 243 -17.47 -18.69 12.40
C ALA A 243 -15.97 -19.01 12.24
N ASP A 244 -15.31 -18.43 11.24
CA ASP A 244 -13.87 -18.62 11.02
C ASP A 244 -13.00 -17.82 12.00
N PHE A 245 -13.60 -16.92 12.78
CA PHE A 245 -12.89 -16.02 13.66
C PHE A 245 -13.33 -16.16 15.13
N ALA A 246 -12.45 -16.66 15.97
CA ALA A 246 -12.71 -16.80 17.40
C ALA A 246 -13.01 -15.44 18.10
N ASN A 247 -12.45 -14.35 17.58
CA ASN A 247 -12.62 -12.99 18.13
C ASN A 247 -12.18 -11.92 17.11
N SER A 248 -12.35 -10.66 17.47
CA SER A 248 -11.95 -9.50 16.67
C SER A 248 -10.47 -9.48 16.30
N THR A 249 -9.59 -9.93 17.20
CA THR A 249 -8.14 -10.01 16.95
C THR A 249 -7.82 -10.99 15.84
N ALA A 250 -8.49 -12.15 15.82
CA ALA A 250 -8.32 -13.15 14.76
C ALA A 250 -8.72 -12.57 13.38
N LEU A 251 -9.85 -11.87 13.30
CA LEU A 251 -10.28 -11.19 12.08
C LEU A 251 -9.31 -10.06 11.66
N ALA A 252 -8.87 -9.22 12.61
CA ALA A 252 -7.91 -8.17 12.31
C ALA A 252 -6.58 -8.73 11.76
N ASN A 253 -6.09 -9.85 12.32
CA ASN A 253 -4.88 -10.53 11.85
C ASN A 253 -5.07 -11.12 10.44
N ALA A 254 -6.24 -11.66 10.13
CA ALA A 254 -6.56 -12.12 8.78
C ALA A 254 -6.55 -10.97 7.77
N ILE A 255 -7.13 -9.82 8.11
CA ILE A 255 -7.12 -8.62 7.28
C ILE A 255 -5.67 -8.11 7.07
N VAL A 256 -4.86 -8.06 8.11
CA VAL A 256 -3.44 -7.66 8.00
C VAL A 256 -2.64 -8.66 7.14
N THR A 257 -2.96 -9.94 7.22
CA THR A 257 -2.36 -10.98 6.36
C THR A 257 -2.79 -10.77 4.91
N GLU A 258 -4.06 -10.48 4.66
CA GLU A 258 -4.55 -10.17 3.32
C GLU A 258 -3.89 -8.91 2.74
N ARG A 259 -3.74 -7.85 3.53
CA ARG A 259 -2.99 -6.65 3.13
C ARG A 259 -1.55 -6.99 2.70
N ARG A 260 -0.89 -7.85 3.47
CA ARG A 260 0.48 -8.28 3.18
C ARG A 260 0.60 -9.07 1.88
N ILE A 261 -0.40 -9.89 1.54
CA ILE A 261 -0.46 -10.66 0.30
C ILE A 261 -0.81 -9.74 -0.87
N GLU A 262 -1.87 -8.96 -0.73
CA GLU A 262 -2.42 -8.10 -1.78
C GLU A 262 -1.45 -7.00 -2.21
N LEU A 263 -0.82 -6.35 -1.24
CA LEU A 263 0.06 -5.20 -1.44
C LEU A 263 1.55 -5.57 -1.45
N LEU A 264 1.87 -6.85 -1.68
CA LEU A 264 3.25 -7.34 -1.72
C LEU A 264 4.07 -6.59 -2.78
N GLY A 265 5.19 -6.01 -2.37
CA GLY A 265 6.08 -5.23 -3.25
C GLY A 265 5.60 -3.81 -3.58
N GLU A 266 4.63 -3.27 -2.84
CA GLU A 266 4.09 -1.91 -3.03
C GLU A 266 4.46 -0.93 -1.89
N GLY A 267 5.46 -1.28 -1.08
CA GLY A 267 5.99 -0.39 -0.04
C GLY A 267 5.18 -0.31 1.27
N ILE A 268 4.03 -0.97 1.36
CA ILE A 268 3.07 -0.81 2.49
C ILE A 268 3.50 -1.58 3.73
N ARG A 269 4.22 -2.69 3.61
CA ARG A 269 4.51 -3.59 4.73
C ARG A 269 5.29 -2.93 5.86
N GLY A 270 6.24 -2.05 5.57
CA GLY A 270 7.02 -1.32 6.59
C GLY A 270 6.11 -0.50 7.50
N THR A 271 5.18 0.25 6.91
CA THR A 271 4.18 1.03 7.65
C THR A 271 3.26 0.15 8.49
N ASP A 272 2.81 -1.00 7.95
CA ASP A 272 1.98 -1.95 8.72
C ASP A 272 2.74 -2.54 9.92
N ILE A 273 4.04 -2.82 9.78
CA ILE A 273 4.87 -3.31 10.90
C ILE A 273 4.97 -2.23 11.98
N THR A 274 5.34 -1.01 11.61
CA THR A 274 5.62 0.05 12.59
C THR A 274 4.35 0.52 13.30
N ARG A 275 3.23 0.73 12.58
CA ARG A 275 1.96 1.15 13.21
C ARG A 275 1.35 0.10 14.13
N LEU A 276 1.67 -1.19 13.92
CA LEU A 276 1.19 -2.30 14.74
C LEU A 276 2.16 -2.69 15.85
N GLY A 277 3.32 -2.02 15.95
CA GLY A 277 4.35 -2.36 16.93
C GLY A 277 4.91 -3.77 16.76
N LEU A 278 4.89 -4.31 15.52
CA LEU A 278 5.40 -5.64 15.22
C LEU A 278 6.93 -5.59 15.09
N PRO A 279 7.64 -6.67 15.40
CA PRO A 279 9.08 -6.71 15.17
C PRO A 279 9.39 -6.64 13.66
N LEU A 280 10.50 -6.01 13.31
CA LEU A 280 11.07 -6.12 11.97
C LEU A 280 11.59 -7.56 11.81
N PRO A 281 11.14 -8.29 10.78
CA PRO A 281 11.49 -9.70 10.64
C PRO A 281 12.98 -9.90 10.36
N ALA A 282 13.52 -11.00 10.88
CA ALA A 282 14.88 -11.42 10.55
C ALA A 282 15.04 -11.60 9.04
N LYS A 283 16.24 -11.30 8.55
CA LYS A 283 16.67 -11.51 7.18
C LYS A 283 18.11 -12.02 7.17
N PRO A 284 18.64 -12.56 6.07
CA PRO A 284 20.02 -13.05 6.03
C PRO A 284 21.01 -12.01 6.55
N GLY A 285 21.78 -12.39 7.56
CA GLY A 285 22.78 -11.53 8.19
C GLY A 285 22.26 -10.54 9.24
N VAL A 286 20.94 -10.44 9.43
CA VAL A 286 20.35 -9.53 10.43
C VAL A 286 19.23 -10.25 11.20
N GLY A 287 19.36 -10.31 12.53
CA GLY A 287 18.32 -10.86 13.41
C GLY A 287 17.04 -10.04 13.42
N GLU A 288 16.01 -10.58 14.06
CA GLU A 288 14.78 -9.84 14.33
C GLU A 288 15.06 -8.60 15.19
N ILE A 289 14.45 -7.47 14.86
CA ILE A 289 14.56 -6.22 15.63
C ILE A 289 13.21 -5.95 16.28
N LYS A 290 13.17 -5.97 17.61
CA LYS A 290 11.96 -5.70 18.40
C LYS A 290 11.56 -4.24 18.32
N ALA A 291 10.27 -3.96 18.54
CA ALA A 291 9.72 -2.60 18.44
C ALA A 291 10.28 -1.63 19.49
N ASP A 292 10.80 -2.12 20.61
CA ASP A 292 11.44 -1.35 21.69
C ASP A 292 12.95 -1.17 21.48
N ALA A 293 13.55 -1.78 20.46
CA ALA A 293 14.96 -1.65 20.19
C ALA A 293 15.29 -0.30 19.53
N GLN A 294 16.44 0.28 19.87
CA GLN A 294 16.90 1.56 19.30
C GLN A 294 16.98 1.52 17.77
N GLN A 295 17.36 0.39 17.17
CA GLN A 295 17.48 0.18 15.73
C GLN A 295 16.12 0.10 15.00
N TYR A 296 15.01 0.07 15.74
CA TYR A 296 13.67 0.05 15.15
C TYR A 296 13.30 1.39 14.51
N ILE A 297 13.90 2.49 14.99
CA ILE A 297 13.68 3.84 14.47
C ILE A 297 14.86 4.25 13.60
N TRP A 298 14.58 4.79 12.43
CA TRP A 298 15.62 5.35 11.57
C TRP A 298 16.31 6.53 12.27
N PRO A 299 17.65 6.51 12.39
CA PRO A 299 18.37 7.64 12.94
C PRO A 299 18.26 8.85 12.02
N ILE A 300 18.31 10.03 12.58
CA ILE A 300 18.49 11.26 11.81
C ILE A 300 19.95 11.31 11.36
N SER A 301 20.16 11.72 10.12
CA SER A 301 21.52 11.95 9.61
C SER A 301 22.28 12.94 10.49
N SER A 302 23.56 12.67 10.76
CA SER A 302 24.42 13.58 11.47
C SER A 302 24.59 14.95 10.78
N THR A 303 24.29 15.01 9.48
CA THR A 303 24.29 16.26 8.71
C THR A 303 23.01 17.08 8.86
N GLU A 304 21.99 16.53 9.52
CA GLU A 304 20.71 17.22 9.81
C GLU A 304 20.58 17.57 11.32
N LEU A 305 21.58 17.23 12.12
CA LEU A 305 21.69 17.58 13.53
C LEU A 305 22.52 18.83 13.71
#